data_5d0ad32db7b89ab878c00755e4bd6f91
#
_entry.id   5d0ad32db7b89ab878c00755e4bd6f91
#
_cell.length_a   1.000
_cell.length_b   1.000
_cell.length_c   1.000
_cell.angle_alpha   90.00
_cell.angle_beta   90.00
_cell.angle_gamma   90.00
#
_symmetry.space_group_name_H-M   'P 1'
#
loop_
_entity.id
_entity.type
_entity.pdbx_description
1 polymer ?
#
loop_
_entity_poly.entity_id
_entity_poly.type
_entity_poly.pdbx_seq_one_letter_code
_entity_poly.pdbx_strand_id
1 'polypeptide(L)'
;LIYLDRFTHNLRPVAVAALVARSGLEVLAGWSSQLRGHDARPAAISDVAGPPLQVVVADRAGSVQAADLTTMLAVAKRHGSTLVLARSVGDFVTPGTPLVEVYGAALPAGGKQLRGLFALGRERTIEQDPAFALRILVDIAVKALSPAVNDPTT
;
A
#
# COMPACT_ATOMS: atom_id res chain seq x y z
N LEU A 1 38.14 2.18 -10.17
CA LEU A 1 38.04 0.78 -9.67
C LEU A 1 37.08 0.65 -8.50
N ILE A 2 37.15 1.48 -7.48
CA ILE A 2 36.28 1.46 -6.27
C ILE A 2 34.78 1.65 -6.64
N TYR A 3 34.47 2.42 -7.68
CA TYR A 3 33.09 2.67 -8.11
C TYR A 3 32.46 1.45 -8.80
N LEU A 4 33.22 0.71 -9.58
CA LEU A 4 32.79 -0.53 -10.23
C LEU A 4 32.56 -1.66 -9.22
N ASP A 5 33.40 -1.76 -8.21
CA ASP A 5 33.29 -2.78 -7.16
C ASP A 5 32.02 -2.54 -6.30
N ARG A 6 31.73 -1.30 -5.95
CA ARG A 6 30.48 -0.94 -5.27
C ARG A 6 29.24 -1.21 -6.13
N PHE A 7 29.32 -0.97 -7.44
CA PHE A 7 28.20 -1.20 -8.36
C PHE A 7 27.88 -2.69 -8.50
N THR A 8 28.92 -3.51 -8.67
CA THR A 8 28.77 -4.97 -8.77
C THR A 8 28.34 -5.61 -7.45
N HIS A 9 28.75 -5.05 -6.30
CA HIS A 9 28.34 -5.56 -4.99
C HIS A 9 26.84 -5.28 -4.72
N ASN A 10 26.32 -4.13 -5.15
CA ASN A 10 24.90 -3.78 -5.03
C ASN A 10 23.97 -4.57 -5.97
N LEU A 11 24.50 -5.21 -6.99
CA LEU A 11 23.74 -6.06 -7.93
C LEU A 11 23.69 -7.54 -7.49
N ARG A 12 24.35 -7.90 -6.39
CA ARG A 12 24.24 -9.28 -5.86
C ARG A 12 22.81 -9.52 -5.38
N PRO A 13 22.17 -10.61 -5.80
CA PRO A 13 20.79 -10.94 -5.38
C PRO A 13 20.59 -10.91 -3.86
N VAL A 14 21.63 -11.31 -3.11
CA VAL A 14 21.65 -11.29 -1.64
C VAL A 14 21.55 -9.86 -1.08
N ALA A 15 22.26 -8.89 -1.68
CA ALA A 15 22.21 -7.49 -1.24
C ALA A 15 20.85 -6.86 -1.51
N VAL A 16 20.26 -7.15 -2.68
CA VAL A 16 18.90 -6.70 -3.02
C VAL A 16 17.87 -7.34 -2.08
N ALA A 17 17.97 -8.65 -1.83
CA ALA A 17 17.09 -9.35 -0.90
C ALA A 17 17.19 -8.77 0.52
N ALA A 18 18.40 -8.48 1.01
CA ALA A 18 18.59 -7.86 2.33
C ALA A 18 17.97 -6.46 2.41
N LEU A 19 18.07 -5.64 1.36
CA LEU A 19 17.46 -4.33 1.29
C LEU A 19 15.93 -4.43 1.33
N VAL A 20 15.34 -5.28 0.49
CA VAL A 20 13.89 -5.51 0.43
C VAL A 20 13.36 -6.04 1.76
N ALA A 21 14.05 -7.00 2.38
CA ALA A 21 13.68 -7.55 3.68
C ALA A 21 13.66 -6.47 4.77
N ARG A 22 14.69 -5.63 4.82
CA ARG A 22 14.77 -4.51 5.78
C ARG A 22 13.61 -3.54 5.59
N SER A 23 13.38 -3.07 4.37
CA SER A 23 12.28 -2.15 4.06
C SER A 23 10.92 -2.76 4.42
N GLY A 24 10.69 -4.05 4.11
CA GLY A 24 9.47 -4.74 4.49
C GLY A 24 9.27 -4.83 6.01
N LEU A 25 10.34 -5.08 6.77
CA LEU A 25 10.29 -5.12 8.24
C LEU A 25 10.02 -3.73 8.84
N GLU A 26 10.60 -2.67 8.29
CA GLU A 26 10.34 -1.29 8.72
C GLU A 26 8.88 -0.91 8.51
N VAL A 27 8.28 -1.26 7.38
CA VAL A 27 6.85 -1.04 7.11
C VAL A 27 5.98 -1.82 8.09
N LEU A 28 6.27 -3.10 8.35
CA LEU A 28 5.55 -3.91 9.33
C LEU A 28 5.65 -3.34 10.75
N ALA A 29 6.83 -2.87 11.16
CA ALA A 29 7.04 -2.23 12.45
C ALA A 29 6.22 -0.94 12.57
N GLY A 30 6.18 -0.12 11.52
CA GLY A 30 5.35 1.08 11.43
C GLY A 30 3.85 0.77 11.58
N TRP A 31 3.36 -0.24 10.90
CA TRP A 31 1.96 -0.68 11.02
C TRP A 31 1.62 -1.15 12.44
N SER A 32 2.49 -1.96 13.05
CA SER A 32 2.25 -2.46 14.41
C SER A 32 2.18 -1.33 15.45
N SER A 33 2.94 -0.26 15.27
CA SER A 33 2.91 0.92 16.15
C SER A 33 1.63 1.73 15.96
N GLN A 34 1.17 1.91 14.73
CA GLN A 34 -0.08 2.61 14.42
C GLN A 34 -1.32 1.85 14.96
N LEU A 35 -1.33 0.52 14.83
CA LEU A 35 -2.43 -0.32 15.34
C LEU A 35 -2.51 -0.33 16.87
N ARG A 36 -1.37 -0.27 17.58
CA ARG A 36 -1.35 -0.24 19.05
C ARG A 36 -1.84 1.09 19.65
N GLY A 37 -1.80 2.17 18.90
CA GLY A 37 -2.27 3.50 19.32
C GLY A 37 -3.77 3.73 19.16
N HIS A 38 -4.47 2.81 18.56
CA HIS A 38 -5.91 2.89 18.33
C HIS A 38 -6.61 1.74 19.03
N ASP A 39 -7.25 2.00 20.17
CA ASP A 39 -8.25 1.11 20.80
C ASP A 39 -9.50 0.92 19.91
N ALA A 40 -9.41 1.27 18.65
CA ALA A 40 -10.45 1.09 17.67
C ALA A 40 -10.47 -0.38 17.24
N ARG A 41 -11.40 -1.14 17.79
CA ARG A 41 -11.85 -2.40 17.19
C ARG A 41 -12.13 -2.12 15.71
N PRO A 42 -11.52 -2.86 14.78
CA PRO A 42 -11.88 -2.72 13.38
C PRO A 42 -13.38 -2.89 13.26
N ALA A 43 -14.10 -1.84 12.87
CA ALA A 43 -15.52 -1.97 12.58
C ALA A 43 -15.65 -2.99 11.46
N ALA A 44 -16.43 -4.05 11.70
CA ALA A 44 -16.75 -4.96 10.62
C ALA A 44 -17.55 -4.18 9.58
N ILE A 45 -17.34 -4.45 8.29
CA ILE A 45 -18.11 -3.83 7.20
C ILE A 45 -19.62 -4.06 7.41
N SER A 46 -20.00 -5.14 8.11
CA SER A 46 -21.35 -5.44 8.56
C SER A 46 -21.98 -4.40 9.52
N ASP A 47 -21.17 -3.57 10.17
CA ASP A 47 -21.63 -2.55 11.11
C ASP A 47 -22.11 -1.26 10.40
N VAL A 48 -21.93 -1.21 9.08
CA VAL A 48 -22.35 -0.06 8.26
C VAL A 48 -23.69 -0.38 7.60
N ALA A 49 -24.74 0.32 8.05
CA ALA A 49 -26.10 0.12 7.54
C ALA A 49 -26.38 1.00 6.29
N GLY A 50 -26.98 0.38 5.27
CA GLY A 50 -27.48 1.07 4.08
C GLY A 50 -26.43 1.35 2.99
N PRO A 51 -26.83 2.03 1.91
CA PRO A 51 -25.93 2.40 0.83
C PRO A 51 -25.03 3.58 1.24
N PRO A 52 -23.84 3.71 0.63
CA PRO A 52 -22.96 4.85 0.87
C PRO A 52 -23.63 6.14 0.42
N LEU A 53 -23.50 7.20 1.22
CA LEU A 53 -23.97 8.55 0.87
C LEU A 53 -23.14 9.18 -0.25
N GLN A 54 -21.87 8.84 -0.29
CA GLN A 54 -20.92 9.33 -1.28
C GLN A 54 -19.90 8.23 -1.59
N VAL A 55 -19.45 8.19 -2.85
CA VAL A 55 -18.36 7.33 -3.29
C VAL A 55 -17.28 8.20 -3.91
N VAL A 56 -16.09 8.16 -3.35
CA VAL A 56 -14.91 8.85 -3.89
C VAL A 56 -14.20 7.88 -4.83
N VAL A 57 -14.05 8.28 -6.09
CA VAL A 57 -13.47 7.44 -7.14
C VAL A 57 -12.10 7.96 -7.58
N ALA A 58 -11.29 7.07 -8.12
CA ALA A 58 -10.02 7.42 -8.76
C ALA A 58 -10.27 8.29 -10.00
N ASP A 59 -9.41 9.28 -10.24
CA ASP A 59 -9.44 10.16 -11.42
C ASP A 59 -8.43 9.73 -12.49
N ARG A 60 -7.50 8.86 -12.16
CA ARG A 60 -6.48 8.32 -13.05
C ARG A 60 -6.20 6.85 -12.78
N ALA A 61 -5.57 6.18 -13.74
CA ALA A 61 -5.09 4.82 -13.55
C ALA A 61 -3.78 4.79 -12.77
N GLY A 62 -3.57 3.73 -11.99
CA GLY A 62 -2.33 3.49 -11.27
C GLY A 62 -2.49 2.47 -10.15
N SER A 63 -1.36 2.08 -9.56
CA SER A 63 -1.35 1.30 -8.33
C SER A 63 -1.47 2.22 -7.12
N VAL A 64 -2.28 1.85 -6.15
CA VAL A 64 -2.36 2.53 -4.85
C VAL A 64 -1.05 2.28 -4.11
N GLN A 65 -0.21 3.29 -4.00
CA GLN A 65 1.10 3.19 -3.35
C GLN A 65 1.02 3.51 -1.86
N ALA A 66 0.15 4.45 -1.48
CA ALA A 66 -0.06 4.86 -0.10
C ALA A 66 -1.46 5.44 0.10
N ALA A 67 -1.92 5.42 1.35
CA ALA A 67 -3.11 6.10 1.82
C ALA A 67 -2.84 6.77 3.18
N ASP A 68 -3.17 8.05 3.31
CA ASP A 68 -3.04 8.79 4.58
C ASP A 68 -4.24 8.51 5.49
N LEU A 69 -4.17 7.39 6.19
CA LEU A 69 -5.23 6.95 7.12
C LEU A 69 -5.40 7.92 8.30
N THR A 70 -4.34 8.58 8.73
CA THR A 70 -4.39 9.52 9.86
C THR A 70 -5.26 10.72 9.52
N THR A 71 -5.03 11.33 8.36
CA THR A 71 -5.84 12.45 7.89
C THR A 71 -7.27 12.00 7.56
N MET A 72 -7.46 10.81 6.96
CA MET A 72 -8.79 10.25 6.72
C MET A 72 -9.58 10.08 8.01
N LEU A 73 -8.97 9.55 9.06
CA LEU A 73 -9.61 9.40 10.38
C LEU A 73 -9.99 10.75 10.99
N ALA A 74 -9.11 11.76 10.88
CA ALA A 74 -9.39 13.11 11.35
C ALA A 74 -10.60 13.74 10.61
N VAL A 75 -10.68 13.54 9.29
CA VAL A 75 -11.82 13.98 8.47
C VAL A 75 -13.11 13.27 8.90
N ALA A 76 -13.08 11.96 9.06
CA ALA A 76 -14.23 11.16 9.49
C ALA A 76 -14.74 11.63 10.85
N LYS A 77 -13.86 11.79 11.84
CA LYS A 77 -14.21 12.29 13.18
C LYS A 77 -14.83 13.69 13.15
N ARG A 78 -14.22 14.60 12.37
CA ARG A 78 -14.69 15.99 12.26
C ARG A 78 -16.12 16.08 11.72
N HIS A 79 -16.49 15.22 10.81
CA HIS A 79 -17.78 15.27 10.13
C HIS A 79 -18.80 14.24 10.65
N GLY A 80 -18.43 13.39 11.61
CA GLY A 80 -19.30 12.32 12.10
C GLY A 80 -19.59 11.27 11.02
N SER A 81 -18.64 11.03 10.12
CA SER A 81 -18.76 10.08 9.00
C SER A 81 -18.01 8.79 9.30
N THR A 82 -18.45 7.70 8.69
CA THR A 82 -17.67 6.44 8.61
C THR A 82 -17.12 6.32 7.21
N LEU A 83 -15.81 6.06 7.11
CA LEU A 83 -15.12 5.84 5.84
C LEU A 83 -14.77 4.37 5.69
N VAL A 84 -15.18 3.77 4.58
CA VAL A 84 -14.82 2.40 4.19
C VAL A 84 -13.89 2.47 2.99
N LEU A 85 -12.68 1.94 3.15
CA LEU A 85 -11.70 1.85 2.07
C LEU A 85 -12.12 0.73 1.11
N ALA A 86 -12.46 1.08 -0.12
CA ALA A 86 -12.85 0.13 -1.15
C ALA A 86 -11.64 -0.50 -1.86
N ARG A 87 -10.45 0.04 -1.63
CA ARG A 87 -9.18 -0.46 -2.21
C ARG A 87 -8.08 -0.44 -1.18
N SER A 88 -7.21 -1.44 -1.28
CA SER A 88 -6.01 -1.59 -0.46
C SER A 88 -4.78 -1.01 -1.15
N VAL A 89 -3.74 -0.71 -0.37
CA VAL A 89 -2.41 -0.44 -0.92
C VAL A 89 -1.95 -1.68 -1.71
N GLY A 90 -1.41 -1.43 -2.90
CA GLY A 90 -1.03 -2.47 -3.86
C GLY A 90 -2.09 -2.78 -4.93
N ASP A 91 -3.34 -2.37 -4.76
CA ASP A 91 -4.37 -2.56 -5.78
C ASP A 91 -4.14 -1.65 -6.99
N PHE A 92 -4.42 -2.16 -8.18
CA PHE A 92 -4.46 -1.33 -9.39
C PHE A 92 -5.87 -0.78 -9.59
N VAL A 93 -5.95 0.52 -9.88
CA VAL A 93 -7.20 1.24 -10.12
C VAL A 93 -7.20 1.92 -11.47
N THR A 94 -8.39 2.14 -12.01
CA THR A 94 -8.65 2.92 -13.23
C THR A 94 -9.57 4.09 -12.90
N PRO A 95 -9.67 5.11 -13.76
CA PRO A 95 -10.63 6.18 -13.56
C PRO A 95 -12.04 5.65 -13.31
N GLY A 96 -12.72 6.18 -12.30
CA GLY A 96 -14.04 5.72 -11.87
C GLY A 96 -14.04 4.56 -10.86
N THR A 97 -12.88 3.93 -10.58
CA THR A 97 -12.80 2.88 -9.55
C THR A 97 -13.05 3.49 -8.16
N PRO A 98 -13.98 2.94 -7.34
CA PRO A 98 -14.20 3.37 -5.97
C PRO A 98 -12.92 3.24 -5.12
N LEU A 99 -12.56 4.31 -4.41
CA LEU A 99 -11.45 4.35 -3.45
C LEU A 99 -11.95 4.35 -2.00
N VAL A 100 -12.98 5.20 -1.73
CA VAL A 100 -13.58 5.34 -0.40
C VAL A 100 -15.08 5.45 -0.54
N GLU A 101 -15.80 4.74 0.30
CA GLU A 101 -17.23 4.88 0.51
C GLU A 101 -17.47 5.63 1.82
N VAL A 102 -18.39 6.60 1.79
CA VAL A 102 -18.71 7.49 2.91
C VAL A 102 -20.10 7.17 3.42
N TYR A 103 -20.22 6.92 4.70
CA TYR A 103 -21.46 6.60 5.39
C TYR A 103 -21.68 7.55 6.57
N GLY A 104 -22.91 7.61 7.08
CA GLY A 104 -23.30 8.45 8.21
C GLY A 104 -23.59 9.87 7.80
N ALA A 105 -22.59 10.75 7.75
CA ALA A 105 -22.73 12.13 7.30
C ALA A 105 -22.00 12.38 5.99
N ALA A 106 -22.59 13.20 5.11
CA ALA A 106 -21.98 13.58 3.85
C ALA A 106 -20.81 14.54 4.06
N LEU A 107 -19.75 14.35 3.29
CA LEU A 107 -18.58 15.24 3.32
C LEU A 107 -18.75 16.44 2.40
N PRO A 108 -18.20 17.62 2.77
CA PRO A 108 -18.18 18.78 1.89
C PRO A 108 -17.50 18.49 0.55
N ALA A 109 -17.91 19.19 -0.51
CA ALA A 109 -17.36 19.08 -1.85
C ALA A 109 -17.30 17.63 -2.41
N GLY A 110 -18.26 16.77 -1.99
CA GLY A 110 -18.34 15.39 -2.47
C GLY A 110 -17.14 14.52 -2.09
N GLY A 111 -16.44 14.86 -1.00
CA GLY A 111 -15.29 14.11 -0.52
C GLY A 111 -14.04 14.21 -1.41
N LYS A 112 -13.95 15.17 -2.32
CA LYS A 112 -12.79 15.34 -3.22
C LYS A 112 -11.45 15.41 -2.49
N GLN A 113 -11.44 15.97 -1.29
CA GLN A 113 -10.26 16.01 -0.43
C GLN A 113 -9.73 14.61 -0.08
N LEU A 114 -10.59 13.60 0.03
CA LEU A 114 -10.17 12.23 0.33
C LEU A 114 -9.38 11.61 -0.82
N ARG A 115 -9.67 11.98 -2.07
CA ARG A 115 -8.92 11.48 -3.23
C ARG A 115 -7.45 11.88 -3.16
N GLY A 116 -7.16 13.10 -2.73
CA GLY A 116 -5.80 13.61 -2.56
C GLY A 116 -4.98 12.92 -1.47
N LEU A 117 -5.63 12.10 -0.63
CA LEU A 117 -4.96 11.31 0.42
C LEU A 117 -4.47 9.96 -0.07
N PHE A 118 -4.71 9.63 -1.35
CA PHE A 118 -4.15 8.45 -2.01
C PHE A 118 -3.00 8.83 -2.91
N ALA A 119 -1.86 8.16 -2.75
CA ALA A 119 -0.77 8.20 -3.72
C ALA A 119 -1.02 7.12 -4.77
N LEU A 120 -1.22 7.55 -6.02
CA LEU A 120 -1.33 6.63 -7.16
C LEU A 120 -0.07 6.74 -8.01
N GLY A 121 0.56 5.63 -8.33
CA GLY A 121 1.75 5.55 -9.15
C GLY A 121 1.66 4.50 -10.24
N ARG A 122 2.65 4.49 -11.15
CA ARG A 122 2.69 3.50 -12.25
C ARG A 122 2.99 2.09 -11.75
N GLU A 123 3.76 1.98 -10.69
CA GLU A 123 4.27 0.73 -10.14
C GLU A 123 3.85 0.59 -8.68
N ARG A 124 3.74 -0.65 -8.24
CA ARG A 124 3.55 -1.01 -6.84
C ARG A 124 4.86 -0.75 -6.08
N THR A 125 4.77 -0.19 -4.88
CA THR A 125 5.92 0.09 -4.02
C THR A 125 5.79 -0.65 -2.69
N ILE A 126 6.91 -0.80 -1.97
CA ILE A 126 6.94 -1.46 -0.66
C ILE A 126 6.68 -0.51 0.51
N GLU A 127 6.58 0.79 0.28
CA GLU A 127 6.54 1.83 1.33
C GLU A 127 5.39 1.68 2.31
N GLN A 128 4.24 1.18 1.86
CA GLN A 128 3.10 0.82 2.72
C GLN A 128 2.56 -0.58 2.42
N ASP A 129 3.33 -1.41 1.72
CA ASP A 129 2.90 -2.73 1.27
C ASP A 129 3.93 -3.81 1.63
N PRO A 130 3.92 -4.30 2.88
CA PRO A 130 4.85 -5.34 3.32
C PRO A 130 4.63 -6.67 2.59
N ALA A 131 3.41 -6.95 2.12
CA ALA A 131 3.13 -8.15 1.34
C ALA A 131 3.85 -8.14 -0.01
N PHE A 132 4.01 -6.97 -0.62
CA PHE A 132 4.78 -6.82 -1.85
C PHE A 132 6.28 -7.04 -1.61
N ALA A 133 6.83 -6.58 -0.49
CA ALA A 133 8.20 -6.88 -0.12
C ALA A 133 8.43 -8.40 -0.01
N LEU A 134 7.53 -9.13 0.66
CA LEU A 134 7.59 -10.59 0.74
C LEU A 134 7.51 -11.25 -0.62
N ARG A 135 6.66 -10.77 -1.51
CA ARG A 135 6.55 -11.28 -2.87
C ARG A 135 7.85 -11.11 -3.66
N ILE A 136 8.48 -9.94 -3.59
CA ILE A 136 9.78 -9.70 -4.24
C ILE A 136 10.83 -10.69 -3.73
N LEU A 137 10.86 -10.96 -2.41
CA LEU A 137 11.81 -11.94 -1.84
C LEU A 137 11.56 -13.35 -2.39
N VAL A 138 10.29 -13.77 -2.51
CA VAL A 138 9.93 -15.06 -3.12
C VAL A 138 10.36 -15.10 -4.58
N ASP A 139 10.12 -14.04 -5.35
CA ASP A 139 10.50 -13.99 -6.77
C ASP A 139 12.02 -14.06 -6.95
N ILE A 140 12.81 -13.44 -6.06
CA ILE A 140 14.28 -13.55 -6.03
C ILE A 140 14.69 -15.00 -5.71
N ALA A 141 14.07 -15.61 -4.70
CA ALA A 141 14.38 -17.00 -4.31
C ALA A 141 14.05 -17.98 -5.43
N VAL A 142 12.91 -17.86 -6.08
CA VAL A 142 12.51 -18.72 -7.21
C VAL A 142 13.50 -18.59 -8.37
N LYS A 143 13.92 -17.36 -8.70
CA LYS A 143 14.94 -17.15 -9.73
C LYS A 143 16.29 -17.76 -9.35
N ALA A 144 16.72 -17.60 -8.09
CA ALA A 144 17.98 -18.16 -7.61
C ALA A 144 17.98 -19.70 -7.60
N LEU A 145 16.82 -20.32 -7.44
CA LEU A 145 16.65 -21.78 -7.47
C LEU A 145 16.39 -22.35 -8.88
N SER A 146 16.21 -21.47 -9.87
CA SER A 146 15.96 -21.91 -11.25
C SER A 146 17.22 -22.56 -11.85
N PRO A 147 17.15 -23.78 -12.42
CA PRO A 147 18.30 -24.45 -13.04
C PRO A 147 18.97 -23.64 -14.15
N ALA A 148 18.18 -22.84 -14.88
CA ALA A 148 18.70 -22.01 -15.98
C ALA A 148 19.63 -20.87 -15.54
N VAL A 149 19.58 -20.47 -14.26
CA VAL A 149 20.43 -19.40 -13.69
C VAL A 149 21.66 -19.99 -12.99
N ASN A 150 21.59 -21.25 -12.55
CA ASN A 150 22.63 -21.93 -11.79
C ASN A 150 23.44 -22.95 -12.64
N ASP A 151 23.27 -22.95 -13.97
CA ASP A 151 24.05 -23.82 -14.84
C ASP A 151 25.48 -23.25 -15.00
N PRO A 152 26.53 -23.89 -14.44
CA PRO A 152 27.92 -23.42 -14.54
C PRO A 152 28.54 -23.70 -15.91
N THR A 153 27.79 -24.22 -16.88
CA THR A 153 28.32 -24.69 -18.18
C THR A 153 28.10 -23.73 -19.34
N THR A 154 27.75 -22.47 -19.08
CA THR A 154 27.75 -21.41 -20.11
C THR A 154 28.81 -20.36 -19.87
#